data_0ebbdea47c8189a7556a8cedef94cbda
#
_entry.id   0ebbdea47c8189a7556a8cedef94cbda
#
_cell.length_a   1.000
_cell.length_b   1.000
_cell.length_c   1.000
_cell.angle_alpha   90.00
_cell.angle_beta   90.00
_cell.angle_gamma   90.00
#
_symmetry.space_group_name_H-M   'P 1'
#
loop_
_entity.id
_entity.type
_entity.pdbx_description
1 polymer ?
#
loop_
_entity_poly.entity_id
_entity_poly.type
_entity_poly.pdbx_seq_one_letter_code
_entity_poly.pdbx_strand_id
1 'polypeptide(L)'
;MGSIAAGAWAQADKGETSVDKTVDLNPVVVTGTGTHQRLKNTPAPVSVITANEIKRAGITDFQQAMTMMVPSLSFSPNAMGSYLMMNGLSNKYVLILINGRKVTGDISGNIDISQIDMSRVKRIEVLNGAASSLYGSDAIAGVINIITNQPKDEISFTTNSRYTRKNQFSQGLNLDIAKRKLASYTAYKYDHSDGWQNSGLTVDKNDDLIETLDQLSIGYSMNNFSQQFTYDATEKLSFYANGGYYWRMTDRPAKRDGMTGGNDYNTHYEGYNWGTGAKYRLNKRSSIQLDYVGNNYTSRYKYMLAAGDYQPGDYAFTKRQKFHDAELKGIFGFTTNSTTVFGVDYRKDILVRPDADVDKGVYTLSGYGQHEVKLWNHFTGIVGARYDYHEQAGGRFTPKVAAMYNIGNFNVRATYAAGFRAPGVDE
;
A
#
# COMPACT_ATOMS: atom_id res chain seq x y z
N MET A 1 23.29 16.12 -35.89
CA MET A 1 24.12 17.12 -35.22
C MET A 1 23.22 18.28 -34.83
N GLY A 2 23.16 18.63 -33.56
CA GLY A 2 22.40 19.74 -33.04
C GLY A 2 21.88 19.46 -31.64
N SER A 3 22.79 19.54 -30.65
CA SER A 3 22.40 19.50 -29.23
C SER A 3 21.78 20.83 -28.83
N ILE A 4 20.52 20.81 -28.42
CA ILE A 4 19.91 21.96 -27.72
C ILE A 4 20.12 21.70 -26.22
N ALA A 5 21.09 22.39 -25.65
CA ALA A 5 21.27 22.48 -24.20
C ALA A 5 20.25 23.52 -23.69
N ALA A 6 19.17 23.05 -23.06
CA ALA A 6 18.32 23.91 -22.24
C ALA A 6 19.05 24.18 -20.91
N GLY A 7 19.61 25.38 -20.77
CA GLY A 7 20.23 25.82 -19.53
C GLY A 7 19.17 26.03 -18.46
N ALA A 8 19.09 25.10 -17.51
CA ALA A 8 18.39 25.31 -16.25
C ALA A 8 19.24 26.23 -15.37
N TRP A 9 18.73 27.41 -15.06
CA TRP A 9 19.33 28.30 -14.07
C TRP A 9 19.13 27.68 -12.69
N ALA A 10 20.10 26.87 -12.26
CA ALA A 10 20.18 26.47 -10.87
C ALA A 10 20.70 27.66 -10.07
N GLN A 11 19.88 28.24 -9.24
CA GLN A 11 20.28 29.17 -8.21
C GLN A 11 21.18 28.37 -7.25
N ALA A 12 22.46 28.71 -7.19
CA ALA A 12 23.38 28.07 -6.28
C ALA A 12 22.99 28.46 -4.85
N ASP A 13 22.32 27.54 -4.20
CA ASP A 13 22.17 27.58 -2.76
C ASP A 13 23.54 27.42 -2.15
N LYS A 14 24.01 28.44 -1.40
CA LYS A 14 25.18 28.35 -0.55
C LYS A 14 24.81 27.48 0.65
N GLY A 15 24.56 26.21 0.38
CA GLY A 15 24.26 25.21 1.36
C GLY A 15 25.52 24.86 2.11
N GLU A 16 25.53 25.11 3.38
CA GLU A 16 26.37 24.43 4.35
C GLU A 16 26.44 22.94 4.00
N THR A 17 27.62 22.45 3.76
CA THR A 17 27.96 21.03 3.74
C THR A 17 27.72 20.47 5.14
N SER A 18 26.48 20.24 5.52
CA SER A 18 26.18 19.41 6.67
C SER A 18 26.45 17.95 6.31
N VAL A 19 27.71 17.56 6.38
CA VAL A 19 28.08 16.19 6.68
C VAL A 19 27.53 15.96 8.07
N ASP A 20 26.50 15.16 8.13
CA ASP A 20 26.00 14.42 9.27
C ASP A 20 24.50 14.50 9.40
N LYS A 21 23.81 13.81 8.52
CA LYS A 21 22.51 13.30 8.93
C LYS A 21 22.76 11.94 9.55
N THR A 22 22.92 11.93 10.87
CA THR A 22 22.93 10.72 11.68
C THR A 22 21.80 9.81 11.23
N VAL A 23 22.15 8.62 10.79
CA VAL A 23 21.15 7.56 10.53
C VAL A 23 20.55 7.23 11.89
N ASP A 24 19.26 7.52 12.09
CA ASP A 24 18.56 7.12 13.32
C ASP A 24 18.44 5.60 13.33
N LEU A 25 19.38 4.93 14.00
CA LEU A 25 19.40 3.49 14.16
C LEU A 25 18.23 2.95 15.00
N ASN A 26 17.40 3.84 15.55
CA ASN A 26 16.28 3.47 16.40
C ASN A 26 15.01 4.28 16.05
N PRO A 27 14.52 4.18 14.83
CA PRO A 27 13.35 4.93 14.38
C PRO A 27 12.10 4.56 15.18
N VAL A 28 11.13 5.49 15.21
CA VAL A 28 9.82 5.23 15.80
C VAL A 28 8.98 4.43 14.80
N VAL A 29 8.40 3.32 15.27
CA VAL A 29 7.51 2.43 14.50
C VAL A 29 6.12 2.35 15.13
N VAL A 30 5.13 1.95 14.36
CA VAL A 30 3.73 1.82 14.80
C VAL A 30 3.20 0.40 14.53
N THR A 31 3.64 -0.23 13.46
CA THR A 31 3.02 -1.46 12.93
C THR A 31 3.11 -2.65 13.88
N GLY A 32 4.17 -2.75 14.69
CA GLY A 32 4.35 -3.88 15.59
C GLY A 32 3.39 -3.94 16.78
N THR A 33 2.94 -2.78 17.26
CA THR A 33 2.17 -2.66 18.52
C THR A 33 0.91 -1.82 18.39
N GLY A 34 0.69 -1.18 17.24
CA GLY A 34 -0.42 -0.21 17.05
C GLY A 34 -0.18 1.14 17.75
N THR A 35 0.99 1.32 18.37
CA THR A 35 1.39 2.55 19.07
C THR A 35 2.78 3.01 18.64
N HIS A 36 3.05 4.32 18.78
CA HIS A 36 4.38 4.87 18.45
C HIS A 36 5.44 4.38 19.44
N GLN A 37 6.36 3.57 18.98
CA GLN A 37 7.46 3.04 19.80
C GLN A 37 8.78 3.10 19.05
N ARG A 38 9.91 3.17 19.79
CA ARG A 38 11.23 3.02 19.20
C ARG A 38 11.44 1.56 18.78
N LEU A 39 12.02 1.33 17.60
CA LEU A 39 12.21 0.01 17.00
C LEU A 39 12.89 -0.99 17.96
N LYS A 40 13.93 -0.55 18.69
CA LYS A 40 14.63 -1.41 19.65
C LYS A 40 13.75 -1.87 20.82
N ASN A 41 12.66 -1.15 21.10
CA ASN A 41 11.76 -1.42 22.22
C ASN A 41 10.49 -2.17 21.76
N THR A 42 10.40 -2.54 20.48
CA THR A 42 9.24 -3.23 19.92
C THR A 42 9.45 -4.73 19.98
N PRO A 43 8.61 -5.50 20.70
CA PRO A 43 8.73 -6.95 20.77
C PRO A 43 8.48 -7.67 19.44
N ALA A 44 7.71 -7.05 18.55
CA ALA A 44 7.40 -7.60 17.22
C ALA A 44 8.58 -7.42 16.23
N PRO A 45 8.80 -8.37 15.29
CA PRO A 45 9.88 -8.31 14.30
C PRO A 45 9.56 -7.33 13.18
N VAL A 46 9.77 -6.04 13.41
CA VAL A 46 9.55 -4.98 12.43
C VAL A 46 10.86 -4.57 11.79
N SER A 47 10.90 -4.54 10.46
CA SER A 47 11.95 -3.89 9.67
C SER A 47 11.47 -2.53 9.20
N VAL A 48 12.38 -1.57 9.10
CA VAL A 48 12.07 -0.19 8.68
C VAL A 48 12.95 0.19 7.50
N ILE A 49 12.33 0.73 6.46
CA ILE A 49 13.01 1.31 5.30
C ILE A 49 12.67 2.80 5.29
N THR A 50 13.67 3.64 5.42
CA THR A 50 13.47 5.09 5.48
C THR A 50 13.44 5.73 4.08
N ALA A 51 12.82 6.92 3.96
CA ALA A 51 12.85 7.70 2.73
C ALA A 51 14.27 7.99 2.25
N ASN A 52 15.22 8.20 3.17
CA ASN A 52 16.62 8.46 2.83
C ASN A 52 17.30 7.23 2.20
N GLU A 53 17.02 6.02 2.70
CA GLU A 53 17.53 4.78 2.11
C GLU A 53 16.95 4.56 0.71
N ILE A 54 15.65 4.75 0.53
CA ILE A 54 14.96 4.69 -0.76
C ILE A 54 15.60 5.67 -1.76
N LYS A 55 15.79 6.92 -1.34
CA LYS A 55 16.40 7.97 -2.17
C LYS A 55 17.86 7.66 -2.53
N ARG A 56 18.69 7.21 -1.57
CA ARG A 56 20.10 6.84 -1.81
C ARG A 56 20.23 5.66 -2.77
N ALA A 57 19.29 4.70 -2.72
CA ALA A 57 19.26 3.57 -3.62
C ALA A 57 18.69 3.90 -5.01
N GLY A 58 18.24 5.15 -5.25
CA GLY A 58 17.63 5.55 -6.52
C GLY A 58 16.30 4.87 -6.84
N ILE A 59 15.61 4.37 -5.81
CA ILE A 59 14.37 3.63 -5.94
C ILE A 59 13.20 4.59 -6.17
N THR A 60 12.34 4.27 -7.14
CA THR A 60 11.23 5.14 -7.54
C THR A 60 9.87 4.48 -7.50
N ASP A 61 9.82 3.15 -7.36
CA ASP A 61 8.58 2.40 -7.27
C ASP A 61 8.57 1.44 -6.07
N PHE A 62 7.38 1.06 -5.66
CA PHE A 62 7.17 0.21 -4.48
C PHE A 62 7.74 -1.20 -4.65
N GLN A 63 7.55 -1.82 -5.82
CA GLN A 63 8.05 -3.16 -6.07
C GLN A 63 9.58 -3.21 -5.96
N GLN A 64 10.26 -2.23 -6.57
CA GLN A 64 11.71 -2.14 -6.50
C GLN A 64 12.19 -1.97 -5.06
N ALA A 65 11.53 -1.10 -4.26
CA ALA A 65 11.85 -0.91 -2.85
C ALA A 65 11.74 -2.24 -2.07
N MET A 66 10.66 -2.96 -2.27
CA MET A 66 10.43 -4.22 -1.55
C MET A 66 11.41 -5.31 -1.97
N THR A 67 11.66 -5.47 -3.28
CA THR A 67 12.60 -6.48 -3.80
C THR A 67 14.03 -6.26 -3.31
N MET A 68 14.48 -5.00 -3.26
CA MET A 68 15.87 -4.68 -2.91
C MET A 68 16.12 -4.62 -1.40
N MET A 69 15.10 -4.27 -0.61
CA MET A 69 15.30 -3.91 0.81
C MET A 69 14.63 -4.86 1.79
N VAL A 70 13.76 -5.77 1.34
CA VAL A 70 13.03 -6.70 2.21
C VAL A 70 13.27 -8.14 1.79
N PRO A 71 14.23 -8.86 2.42
CA PRO A 71 14.59 -10.23 2.02
C PRO A 71 13.45 -11.25 2.13
N SER A 72 12.45 -10.99 2.99
CA SER A 72 11.27 -11.86 3.15
C SER A 72 10.24 -11.70 2.03
N LEU A 73 10.40 -10.70 1.16
CA LEU A 73 9.49 -10.40 0.05
C LEU A 73 10.11 -10.83 -1.29
N SER A 74 9.28 -11.42 -2.11
CA SER A 74 9.59 -11.75 -3.49
C SER A 74 8.43 -11.41 -4.40
N PHE A 75 8.73 -11.22 -5.67
CA PHE A 75 7.72 -10.95 -6.69
C PHE A 75 7.87 -11.98 -7.79
N SER A 76 6.80 -12.72 -8.07
CA SER A 76 6.73 -13.58 -9.24
C SER A 76 6.26 -12.73 -10.42
N PRO A 77 7.04 -12.63 -11.52
CA PRO A 77 6.66 -11.82 -12.66
C PRO A 77 5.42 -12.39 -13.34
N ASN A 78 4.57 -11.48 -13.79
CA ASN A 78 3.37 -11.75 -14.55
C ASN A 78 3.21 -10.60 -15.56
N ALA A 79 2.71 -10.89 -16.75
CA ALA A 79 2.56 -9.88 -17.81
C ALA A 79 1.69 -8.67 -17.38
N MET A 80 0.73 -8.86 -16.49
CA MET A 80 -0.15 -7.81 -15.94
C MET A 80 0.43 -7.08 -14.72
N GLY A 81 1.55 -7.53 -14.20
CA GLY A 81 2.16 -7.00 -12.98
C GLY A 81 3.04 -8.04 -12.31
N SER A 82 3.09 -8.03 -11.00
CA SER A 82 3.87 -8.99 -10.23
C SER A 82 3.09 -9.48 -9.03
N TYR A 83 3.10 -10.80 -8.81
CA TYR A 83 2.54 -11.39 -7.60
C TYR A 83 3.48 -11.19 -6.43
N LEU A 84 3.03 -10.44 -5.43
CA LEU A 84 3.72 -10.29 -4.16
C LEU A 84 3.64 -11.59 -3.37
N MET A 85 4.76 -12.05 -2.87
CA MET A 85 4.88 -13.17 -1.94
C MET A 85 5.71 -12.74 -0.72
N MET A 86 5.32 -13.18 0.46
CA MET A 86 6.06 -12.93 1.70
C MET A 86 6.25 -14.23 2.47
N ASN A 87 7.49 -14.58 2.79
CA ASN A 87 7.83 -15.84 3.45
C ASN A 87 7.25 -17.08 2.72
N GLY A 88 7.18 -17.05 1.38
CA GLY A 88 6.61 -18.12 0.56
C GLY A 88 5.07 -18.15 0.50
N LEU A 89 4.37 -17.27 1.20
CA LEU A 89 2.92 -17.14 1.16
C LEU A 89 2.50 -16.07 0.15
N SER A 90 1.39 -16.31 -0.57
CA SER A 90 0.90 -15.40 -1.62
C SER A 90 0.39 -14.07 -1.07
N ASN A 91 0.17 -13.12 -1.97
CA ASN A 91 -0.37 -11.80 -1.70
C ASN A 91 -1.68 -11.80 -0.89
N LYS A 92 -2.49 -12.85 -0.97
CA LYS A 92 -3.73 -13.01 -0.19
C LYS A 92 -3.49 -13.09 1.33
N TYR A 93 -2.26 -13.34 1.75
CA TYR A 93 -1.83 -13.46 3.15
C TYR A 93 -0.96 -12.29 3.62
N VAL A 94 -0.77 -11.29 2.77
CA VAL A 94 0.03 -10.08 3.07
C VAL A 94 -0.87 -8.86 3.08
N LEU A 95 -0.91 -8.15 4.20
CA LEU A 95 -1.70 -6.94 4.33
C LEU A 95 -0.85 -5.72 4.00
N ILE A 96 -1.27 -4.95 3.00
CA ILE A 96 -0.63 -3.67 2.64
C ILE A 96 -1.47 -2.52 3.18
N LEU A 97 -0.83 -1.62 3.90
CA LEU A 97 -1.46 -0.47 4.54
C LEU A 97 -0.78 0.83 4.10
N ILE A 98 -1.55 1.91 4.03
CA ILE A 98 -1.05 3.29 4.00
C ILE A 98 -1.56 4.01 5.25
N ASN A 99 -0.64 4.43 6.12
CA ASN A 99 -0.94 5.05 7.41
C ASN A 99 -1.88 4.19 8.29
N GLY A 100 -1.71 2.85 8.25
CA GLY A 100 -2.51 1.91 9.00
C GLY A 100 -3.84 1.51 8.35
N ARG A 101 -4.14 1.95 7.12
CA ARG A 101 -5.38 1.64 6.38
C ARG A 101 -5.11 0.74 5.21
N LYS A 102 -5.99 -0.25 5.03
CA LYS A 102 -5.86 -1.26 3.98
C LYS A 102 -5.89 -0.62 2.58
N VAL A 103 -4.91 -0.97 1.76
CA VAL A 103 -4.91 -0.71 0.32
C VAL A 103 -5.79 -1.75 -0.35
N THR A 104 -6.69 -1.31 -1.22
CA THR A 104 -7.61 -2.15 -1.97
C THR A 104 -7.50 -1.84 -3.47
N GLY A 105 -8.11 -2.69 -4.29
CA GLY A 105 -8.02 -2.65 -5.75
C GLY A 105 -7.20 -3.82 -6.28
N ASP A 106 -7.75 -4.53 -7.23
CA ASP A 106 -7.25 -5.82 -7.70
C ASP A 106 -7.03 -5.81 -9.20
N ILE A 107 -5.80 -6.11 -9.60
CA ILE A 107 -5.44 -6.47 -10.98
C ILE A 107 -5.14 -7.97 -11.02
N SER A 108 -5.98 -8.74 -11.69
CA SER A 108 -5.78 -10.19 -11.91
C SER A 108 -5.51 -10.98 -10.63
N GLY A 109 -6.26 -10.69 -9.56
CA GLY A 109 -6.12 -11.37 -8.26
C GLY A 109 -5.01 -10.82 -7.35
N ASN A 110 -4.38 -9.70 -7.72
CA ASN A 110 -3.34 -9.05 -6.92
C ASN A 110 -3.73 -7.64 -6.53
N ILE A 111 -3.26 -7.17 -5.38
CA ILE A 111 -3.36 -5.77 -5.03
C ILE A 111 -2.58 -4.95 -6.07
N ASP A 112 -3.22 -3.93 -6.62
CA ASP A 112 -2.58 -3.00 -7.54
C ASP A 112 -1.62 -2.07 -6.80
N ILE A 113 -0.38 -2.53 -6.67
CA ILE A 113 0.69 -1.78 -5.98
C ILE A 113 1.14 -0.52 -6.75
N SER A 114 0.75 -0.36 -8.01
CA SER A 114 1.08 0.83 -8.80
C SER A 114 0.35 2.08 -8.32
N GLN A 115 -0.74 1.92 -7.54
CA GLN A 115 -1.45 3.00 -6.87
C GLN A 115 -0.61 3.66 -5.76
N ILE A 116 0.46 3.01 -5.29
CA ILE A 116 1.26 3.49 -4.17
C ILE A 116 2.20 4.60 -4.66
N ASP A 117 1.99 5.80 -4.13
CA ASP A 117 2.85 6.95 -4.42
C ASP A 117 4.08 6.96 -3.52
N MET A 118 5.24 6.58 -4.08
CA MET A 118 6.51 6.53 -3.37
C MET A 118 7.08 7.91 -3.04
N SER A 119 6.65 8.99 -3.70
CA SER A 119 7.13 10.35 -3.45
C SER A 119 6.78 10.88 -2.06
N ARG A 120 5.71 10.35 -1.47
CA ARG A 120 5.22 10.72 -0.13
C ARG A 120 5.76 9.86 1.00
N VAL A 121 6.45 8.79 0.68
CA VAL A 121 6.86 7.82 1.70
C VAL A 121 7.87 8.46 2.66
N LYS A 122 7.52 8.48 3.94
CA LYS A 122 8.43 8.81 5.05
C LYS A 122 9.27 7.61 5.44
N ARG A 123 8.62 6.45 5.54
CA ARG A 123 9.22 5.14 5.79
C ARG A 123 8.23 4.03 5.46
N ILE A 124 8.74 2.85 5.24
CA ILE A 124 7.96 1.62 5.11
C ILE A 124 8.29 0.74 6.31
N GLU A 125 7.28 0.30 7.02
CA GLU A 125 7.40 -0.63 8.15
C GLU A 125 6.93 -2.00 7.69
N VAL A 126 7.77 -3.01 7.80
CA VAL A 126 7.47 -4.39 7.44
C VAL A 126 7.46 -5.25 8.69
N LEU A 127 6.30 -5.72 9.08
CA LEU A 127 6.10 -6.65 10.18
C LEU A 127 6.07 -8.06 9.61
N ASN A 128 7.03 -8.89 10.00
CA ASN A 128 7.11 -10.29 9.61
C ASN A 128 6.29 -11.18 10.56
N GLY A 129 5.50 -12.11 9.98
CA GLY A 129 4.68 -13.05 10.72
C GLY A 129 3.27 -12.55 11.01
N ALA A 130 2.48 -13.39 11.68
CA ALA A 130 1.06 -13.15 11.91
C ALA A 130 0.79 -11.91 12.77
N ALA A 131 -0.15 -11.08 12.30
CA ALA A 131 -0.58 -9.85 12.94
C ALA A 131 -2.10 -9.68 12.97
N SER A 132 -2.85 -10.75 12.73
CA SER A 132 -4.33 -10.70 12.67
C SER A 132 -4.98 -10.22 13.97
N SER A 133 -4.31 -10.34 15.10
CA SER A 133 -4.80 -9.81 16.39
C SER A 133 -4.96 -8.27 16.43
N LEU A 134 -4.26 -7.53 15.58
CA LEU A 134 -4.39 -6.07 15.46
C LEU A 134 -5.05 -5.64 14.14
N TYR A 135 -4.74 -6.35 13.06
CA TYR A 135 -5.08 -5.91 11.72
C TYR A 135 -6.17 -6.77 11.06
N GLY A 136 -6.63 -7.82 11.73
CA GLY A 136 -7.69 -8.69 11.25
C GLY A 136 -7.25 -9.64 10.14
N SER A 137 -8.19 -9.94 9.26
CA SER A 137 -7.99 -10.83 8.10
C SER A 137 -6.83 -10.38 7.21
N ASP A 138 -6.19 -11.34 6.53
CA ASP A 138 -5.13 -11.19 5.53
C ASP A 138 -3.72 -10.93 6.10
N ALA A 139 -3.58 -10.63 7.40
CA ALA A 139 -2.30 -10.39 8.05
C ALA A 139 -1.67 -11.68 8.61
N ILE A 140 -1.49 -12.72 7.77
CA ILE A 140 -0.90 -14.01 8.16
C ILE A 140 0.60 -14.04 7.92
N ALA A 141 1.05 -13.72 6.70
CA ALA A 141 2.48 -13.71 6.35
C ALA A 141 3.18 -12.48 6.92
N GLY A 142 2.46 -11.36 7.00
CA GLY A 142 2.94 -10.11 7.56
C GLY A 142 2.12 -8.90 7.12
N VAL A 143 2.61 -7.74 7.55
CA VAL A 143 2.01 -6.43 7.26
C VAL A 143 3.06 -5.50 6.71
N ILE A 144 2.77 -4.84 5.60
CA ILE A 144 3.57 -3.77 5.01
C ILE A 144 2.81 -2.47 5.22
N ASN A 145 3.33 -1.57 6.06
CA ASN A 145 2.68 -0.31 6.36
C ASN A 145 3.51 0.86 5.86
N ILE A 146 2.97 1.58 4.89
CA ILE A 146 3.58 2.74 4.26
C ILE A 146 3.17 3.97 5.06
N ILE A 147 4.12 4.56 5.76
CA ILE A 147 3.91 5.78 6.53
C ILE A 147 4.28 6.98 5.65
N THR A 148 3.34 7.88 5.43
CA THR A 148 3.54 9.06 4.59
C THR A 148 4.04 10.28 5.36
N ASN A 149 4.67 11.19 4.65
CA ASN A 149 5.01 12.50 5.19
C ASN A 149 3.75 13.31 5.49
N GLN A 150 3.86 14.18 6.48
CA GLN A 150 2.89 15.24 6.74
C GLN A 150 3.49 16.57 6.26
N PRO A 151 2.72 17.46 5.64
CA PRO A 151 3.17 18.79 5.27
C PRO A 151 3.73 19.54 6.49
N LYS A 152 4.88 20.18 6.34
CA LYS A 152 5.54 20.95 7.41
C LYS A 152 5.82 22.39 7.01
N ASP A 153 6.06 22.61 5.73
CA ASP A 153 6.41 23.91 5.18
C ASP A 153 5.17 24.69 4.82
N GLU A 154 5.24 26.02 4.85
CA GLU A 154 4.11 26.86 4.46
C GLU A 154 3.65 26.56 3.02
N ILE A 155 4.60 26.45 2.09
CA ILE A 155 4.38 26.00 0.72
C ILE A 155 5.63 25.24 0.26
N SER A 156 5.45 24.03 -0.26
CA SER A 156 6.50 23.27 -0.91
C SER A 156 5.97 22.65 -2.18
N PHE A 157 6.67 22.84 -3.28
CA PHE A 157 6.38 22.23 -4.56
C PHE A 157 7.54 21.33 -4.98
N THR A 158 7.22 20.08 -5.31
CA THR A 158 8.22 19.10 -5.75
C THR A 158 7.77 18.47 -7.06
N THR A 159 8.69 18.37 -8.00
CA THR A 159 8.49 17.67 -9.27
C THR A 159 9.55 16.61 -9.46
N ASN A 160 9.15 15.46 -9.99
CA ASN A 160 10.04 14.37 -10.36
C ASN A 160 9.71 13.90 -11.77
N SER A 161 10.71 13.91 -12.65
CA SER A 161 10.60 13.42 -14.02
C SER A 161 11.61 12.30 -14.22
N ARG A 162 11.17 11.19 -14.79
CA ARG A 162 12.03 10.06 -15.12
C ARG A 162 11.71 9.56 -16.52
N TYR A 163 12.73 9.32 -17.29
CA TYR A 163 12.64 8.66 -18.59
C TYR A 163 13.65 7.51 -18.65
N THR A 164 13.19 6.34 -19.09
CA THR A 164 14.03 5.16 -19.24
C THR A 164 13.75 4.47 -20.58
N ARG A 165 14.48 3.39 -20.88
CA ARG A 165 14.29 2.59 -22.09
C ARG A 165 12.84 2.12 -22.23
N LYS A 166 12.42 1.80 -23.45
CA LYS A 166 11.06 1.32 -23.79
C LYS A 166 9.98 2.38 -23.54
N ASN A 167 10.35 3.64 -23.79
CA ASN A 167 9.49 4.80 -23.62
C ASN A 167 8.81 4.82 -22.23
N GLN A 168 9.52 4.38 -21.20
CA GLN A 168 9.01 4.53 -19.85
C GLN A 168 9.18 5.96 -19.40
N PHE A 169 8.08 6.62 -19.17
CA PHE A 169 8.03 7.99 -18.67
C PHE A 169 7.23 8.07 -17.39
N SER A 170 7.76 8.77 -16.39
CA SER A 170 7.09 9.05 -15.13
C SER A 170 7.21 10.52 -14.80
N GLN A 171 6.10 11.17 -14.48
CA GLN A 171 6.05 12.56 -14.03
C GLN A 171 5.26 12.62 -12.72
N GLY A 172 5.90 13.08 -11.66
CA GLY A 172 5.27 13.36 -10.37
C GLY A 172 5.25 14.85 -10.08
N LEU A 173 4.14 15.35 -9.54
CA LEU A 173 3.95 16.72 -9.07
C LEU A 173 3.34 16.68 -7.67
N ASN A 174 3.97 17.33 -6.69
CA ASN A 174 3.50 17.38 -5.32
C ASN A 174 3.46 18.82 -4.84
N LEU A 175 2.37 19.20 -4.19
CA LEU A 175 2.17 20.50 -3.55
C LEU A 175 1.79 20.29 -2.09
N ASP A 176 2.65 20.72 -1.19
CA ASP A 176 2.41 20.77 0.24
C ASP A 176 2.09 22.21 0.66
N ILE A 177 1.07 22.38 1.47
CA ILE A 177 0.73 23.65 2.08
C ILE A 177 0.41 23.39 3.56
N ALA A 178 1.14 24.06 4.46
CA ALA A 178 0.84 24.02 5.89
C ALA A 178 0.77 25.42 6.43
N LYS A 179 -0.41 25.86 6.86
CA LYS A 179 -0.63 27.18 7.40
C LYS A 179 -1.47 27.13 8.67
N ARG A 180 -0.89 27.54 9.79
CA ARG A 180 -1.55 27.55 11.10
C ARG A 180 -2.10 26.16 11.47
N LYS A 181 -3.42 26.00 11.43
CA LYS A 181 -4.16 24.79 11.82
C LYS A 181 -4.48 23.87 10.64
N LEU A 182 -4.26 24.31 9.42
CA LEU A 182 -4.61 23.59 8.19
C LEU A 182 -3.35 23.13 7.48
N ALA A 183 -3.32 21.86 7.11
CA ALA A 183 -2.33 21.31 6.20
C ALA A 183 -3.03 20.63 5.02
N SER A 184 -2.51 20.84 3.83
CA SER A 184 -3.01 20.29 2.56
C SER A 184 -1.86 19.64 1.83
N TYR A 185 -2.12 18.48 1.27
CA TYR A 185 -1.20 17.80 0.37
C TYR A 185 -1.94 17.41 -0.90
N THR A 186 -1.42 17.83 -2.04
CA THR A 186 -1.91 17.49 -3.38
C THR A 186 -0.82 16.75 -4.12
N ALA A 187 -1.13 15.62 -4.72
CA ALA A 187 -0.20 14.90 -5.59
C ALA A 187 -0.87 14.49 -6.90
N TYR A 188 -0.11 14.57 -7.97
CA TYR A 188 -0.47 14.01 -9.27
C TYR A 188 0.72 13.24 -9.81
N LYS A 189 0.45 12.04 -10.35
CA LYS A 189 1.45 11.20 -10.99
C LYS A 189 0.92 10.67 -12.31
N TYR A 190 1.72 10.82 -13.35
CA TYR A 190 1.53 10.17 -14.64
C TYR A 190 2.66 9.17 -14.88
N ASP A 191 2.31 7.95 -15.26
CA ASP A 191 3.26 6.92 -15.67
C ASP A 191 2.84 6.35 -17.02
N HIS A 192 3.81 6.09 -17.89
CA HIS A 192 3.63 5.47 -19.19
C HIS A 192 4.75 4.49 -19.50
N SER A 193 4.43 3.44 -20.24
CA SER A 193 5.39 2.49 -20.80
C SER A 193 4.80 1.83 -22.03
N ASP A 194 5.60 1.71 -23.11
CA ASP A 194 5.20 0.95 -24.30
C ASP A 194 5.18 -0.58 -24.07
N GLY A 195 5.67 -1.01 -22.89
CA GLY A 195 5.89 -2.42 -22.64
C GLY A 195 7.11 -2.96 -23.40
N TRP A 196 7.32 -4.26 -23.30
CA TRP A 196 8.43 -4.90 -24.02
C TRP A 196 8.29 -6.42 -24.08
N GLN A 197 8.97 -7.00 -25.05
CA GLN A 197 9.12 -8.43 -25.22
C GLN A 197 10.61 -8.77 -25.45
N ASN A 198 11.02 -9.97 -25.11
CA ASN A 198 12.40 -10.43 -25.32
C ASN A 198 12.67 -10.77 -26.77
N SER A 199 11.70 -11.34 -27.45
CA SER A 199 11.79 -11.78 -28.84
C SER A 199 10.44 -11.57 -29.54
N GLY A 200 10.47 -11.25 -30.84
CA GLY A 200 9.29 -11.29 -31.70
C GLY A 200 8.95 -12.69 -32.18
N LEU A 201 9.69 -13.71 -31.75
CA LEU A 201 9.51 -15.12 -32.11
C LEU A 201 9.26 -15.94 -30.85
N THR A 202 8.42 -16.94 -30.97
CA THR A 202 8.17 -18.01 -29.99
C THR A 202 8.20 -19.35 -30.68
N VAL A 203 8.18 -20.45 -29.93
CA VAL A 203 8.13 -21.81 -30.45
C VAL A 203 6.70 -22.32 -30.31
N ASP A 204 6.14 -22.88 -31.39
CA ASP A 204 4.83 -23.50 -31.36
C ASP A 204 4.89 -24.94 -30.82
N LYS A 205 3.73 -25.61 -30.76
CA LYS A 205 3.63 -27.02 -30.30
C LYS A 205 4.36 -28.06 -31.16
N ASN A 206 4.82 -27.67 -32.36
CA ASN A 206 5.58 -28.53 -33.28
C ASN A 206 7.08 -28.21 -33.30
N ASP A 207 7.55 -27.36 -32.37
CA ASP A 207 8.89 -26.79 -32.28
C ASP A 207 9.26 -25.86 -33.46
N ASP A 208 8.27 -25.35 -34.21
CA ASP A 208 8.49 -24.35 -35.24
C ASP A 208 8.55 -22.93 -34.68
N LEU A 209 9.49 -22.12 -35.20
CA LEU A 209 9.58 -20.70 -34.85
C LEU A 209 8.46 -19.92 -35.53
N ILE A 210 7.61 -19.28 -34.74
CA ILE A 210 6.50 -18.47 -35.21
C ILE A 210 6.57 -17.06 -34.62
N GLU A 211 6.03 -16.07 -35.33
CA GLU A 211 5.96 -14.70 -34.84
C GLU A 211 4.95 -14.58 -33.69
N THR A 212 5.31 -13.78 -32.68
CA THR A 212 4.45 -13.53 -31.50
C THR A 212 4.32 -12.06 -31.17
N LEU A 213 3.12 -11.70 -30.72
CA LEU A 213 2.78 -10.40 -30.15
C LEU A 213 2.80 -10.41 -28.60
N ASP A 214 3.13 -11.55 -28.00
CA ASP A 214 3.16 -11.67 -26.55
C ASP A 214 4.26 -10.78 -25.95
N GLN A 215 3.86 -9.97 -24.97
CA GLN A 215 4.76 -9.08 -24.25
C GLN A 215 5.13 -9.70 -22.90
N LEU A 216 6.40 -9.60 -22.53
CA LEU A 216 6.87 -9.93 -21.18
C LEU A 216 6.41 -8.87 -20.14
N SER A 217 6.32 -7.62 -20.58
CA SER A 217 5.74 -6.53 -19.81
C SER A 217 4.76 -5.76 -20.69
N ILE A 218 3.51 -5.72 -20.27
CA ILE A 218 2.43 -5.03 -20.98
C ILE A 218 2.63 -3.52 -20.87
N GLY A 219 2.45 -2.83 -22.00
CA GLY A 219 2.40 -1.39 -22.06
C GLY A 219 1.21 -0.81 -21.27
N TYR A 220 1.34 0.42 -20.79
CA TYR A 220 0.27 1.09 -20.07
C TYR A 220 0.45 2.61 -20.03
N SER A 221 -0.66 3.30 -19.81
CA SER A 221 -0.71 4.68 -19.33
C SER A 221 -1.51 4.74 -18.04
N MET A 222 -1.05 5.55 -17.07
CA MET A 222 -1.64 5.63 -15.75
C MET A 222 -1.63 7.06 -15.22
N ASN A 223 -2.73 7.46 -14.60
CA ASN A 223 -2.86 8.71 -13.86
C ASN A 223 -3.26 8.42 -12.43
N ASN A 224 -2.61 9.05 -11.48
CA ASN A 224 -2.95 8.96 -10.07
C ASN A 224 -3.01 10.38 -9.49
N PHE A 225 -4.15 10.75 -8.94
CA PHE A 225 -4.36 12.01 -8.22
C PHE A 225 -4.71 11.72 -6.78
N SER A 226 -4.13 12.44 -5.85
CA SER A 226 -4.48 12.35 -4.43
C SER A 226 -4.49 13.71 -3.76
N GLN A 227 -5.46 13.90 -2.87
CA GLN A 227 -5.61 15.08 -2.04
C GLN A 227 -5.78 14.66 -0.58
N GLN A 228 -5.11 15.33 0.32
CA GLN A 228 -5.27 15.14 1.75
C GLN A 228 -5.34 16.50 2.46
N PHE A 229 -6.27 16.61 3.39
CA PHE A 229 -6.38 17.72 4.31
C PHE A 229 -6.22 17.23 5.75
N THR A 230 -5.60 18.04 6.58
CA THR A 230 -5.54 17.85 8.03
C THR A 230 -5.87 19.19 8.69
N TYR A 231 -6.74 19.18 9.69
CA TYR A 231 -7.16 20.36 10.40
C TYR A 231 -7.06 20.15 11.91
N ASP A 232 -6.16 20.87 12.56
CA ASP A 232 -6.00 20.90 14.02
C ASP A 232 -6.95 21.93 14.62
N ALA A 233 -8.20 21.53 14.89
CA ALA A 233 -9.23 22.42 15.44
C ALA A 233 -8.81 23.00 16.79
N THR A 234 -8.24 22.15 17.65
CA THR A 234 -7.66 22.51 18.94
C THR A 234 -6.34 21.73 19.15
N GLU A 235 -5.62 21.99 20.24
CA GLU A 235 -4.46 21.19 20.64
C GLU A 235 -4.80 19.71 20.88
N LYS A 236 -6.06 19.40 21.16
CA LYS A 236 -6.55 18.06 21.47
C LYS A 236 -7.31 17.41 20.32
N LEU A 237 -7.94 18.18 19.45
CA LEU A 237 -8.84 17.67 18.41
C LEU A 237 -8.30 17.98 17.02
N SER A 238 -8.04 16.96 16.26
CA SER A 238 -7.64 17.02 14.85
C SER A 238 -8.58 16.21 13.96
N PHE A 239 -8.82 16.72 12.77
CA PHE A 239 -9.56 16.06 11.69
C PHE A 239 -8.68 15.85 10.50
N TYR A 240 -9.00 14.86 9.70
CA TYR A 240 -8.42 14.71 8.38
C TYR A 240 -9.50 14.28 7.38
N ALA A 241 -9.28 14.61 6.12
CA ALA A 241 -10.00 14.09 4.98
C ALA A 241 -9.03 13.83 3.83
N ASN A 242 -9.21 12.75 3.11
CA ASN A 242 -8.44 12.45 1.92
C ASN A 242 -9.33 11.89 0.83
N GLY A 243 -8.91 12.10 -0.42
CA GLY A 243 -9.52 11.52 -1.59
C GLY A 243 -8.48 11.26 -2.66
N GLY A 244 -8.75 10.30 -3.52
CA GLY A 244 -7.88 9.97 -4.64
C GLY A 244 -8.66 9.45 -5.83
N TYR A 245 -8.07 9.64 -6.99
CA TYR A 245 -8.53 9.11 -8.26
C TYR A 245 -7.39 8.39 -8.94
N TYR A 246 -7.65 7.18 -9.42
CA TYR A 246 -6.72 6.34 -10.14
C TYR A 246 -7.33 5.93 -11.47
N TRP A 247 -6.55 6.04 -12.52
CA TRP A 247 -6.92 5.62 -13.86
C TRP A 247 -5.73 4.91 -14.50
N ARG A 248 -5.96 3.74 -15.10
CA ARG A 248 -4.95 2.99 -15.85
C ARG A 248 -5.58 2.34 -17.06
N MET A 249 -4.90 2.44 -18.20
CA MET A 249 -5.19 1.71 -19.42
C MET A 249 -3.99 0.84 -19.77
N THR A 250 -4.19 -0.46 -19.98
CA THR A 250 -3.16 -1.30 -20.59
C THR A 250 -3.03 -0.98 -22.07
N ASP A 251 -1.85 -1.19 -22.62
CA ASP A 251 -1.57 -1.04 -24.04
C ASP A 251 -0.95 -2.36 -24.55
N ARG A 252 -1.83 -3.25 -25.00
CA ARG A 252 -1.49 -4.57 -25.54
C ARG A 252 -1.53 -4.51 -27.06
N PRO A 253 -0.68 -5.27 -27.77
CA PRO A 253 -0.81 -5.46 -29.19
C PRO A 253 -2.18 -6.08 -29.53
N ALA A 254 -2.84 -5.52 -30.54
CA ALA A 254 -4.02 -6.15 -31.10
C ALA A 254 -3.65 -7.44 -31.86
N LYS A 255 -4.50 -8.46 -31.82
CA LYS A 255 -4.33 -9.69 -32.61
C LYS A 255 -4.10 -9.38 -34.07
N ARG A 256 -3.26 -10.18 -34.73
CA ARG A 256 -2.97 -10.12 -36.17
C ARG A 256 -2.95 -11.51 -36.78
N ASP A 257 -3.41 -11.59 -38.01
CA ASP A 257 -3.35 -12.85 -38.77
C ASP A 257 -1.90 -13.30 -38.97
N GLY A 258 -1.66 -14.60 -38.82
CA GLY A 258 -0.34 -15.20 -38.98
C GLY A 258 0.60 -15.05 -37.79
N MET A 259 0.20 -14.36 -36.71
CA MET A 259 0.96 -14.20 -35.47
C MET A 259 0.24 -14.83 -34.30
N THR A 260 1.00 -15.31 -33.30
CA THR A 260 0.41 -15.75 -32.02
C THR A 260 0.37 -14.60 -31.02
N GLY A 261 -0.43 -14.77 -29.96
CA GLY A 261 -0.59 -13.75 -28.92
C GLY A 261 -1.46 -12.58 -29.38
N GLY A 262 -1.25 -11.44 -28.75
CA GLY A 262 -2.10 -10.28 -28.95
C GLY A 262 -3.48 -10.41 -28.28
N ASN A 263 -4.27 -9.36 -28.29
CA ASN A 263 -5.58 -9.31 -27.61
C ASN A 263 -6.61 -8.55 -28.45
N ASP A 264 -7.88 -8.87 -28.23
CA ASP A 264 -9.00 -8.14 -28.84
C ASP A 264 -9.30 -6.83 -28.10
N TYR A 265 -8.84 -6.71 -26.87
CA TYR A 265 -9.13 -5.60 -25.96
C TYR A 265 -7.94 -5.19 -25.10
N ASN A 266 -7.93 -3.94 -24.66
CA ASN A 266 -7.15 -3.42 -23.56
C ASN A 266 -7.99 -3.38 -22.29
N THR A 267 -7.34 -3.41 -21.11
CA THR A 267 -8.04 -3.32 -19.84
C THR A 267 -7.93 -1.91 -19.28
N HIS A 268 -9.08 -1.33 -18.95
CA HIS A 268 -9.22 -0.06 -18.28
C HIS A 268 -9.55 -0.28 -16.81
N TYR A 269 -8.73 0.30 -15.92
CA TYR A 269 -8.92 0.31 -14.49
C TYR A 269 -9.20 1.74 -14.03
N GLU A 270 -10.18 1.89 -13.16
CA GLU A 270 -10.58 3.16 -12.60
C GLU A 270 -10.89 2.99 -11.11
N GLY A 271 -10.30 3.82 -10.28
CA GLY A 271 -10.44 3.75 -8.83
C GLY A 271 -10.70 5.12 -8.21
N TYR A 272 -11.62 5.14 -7.24
CA TYR A 272 -11.86 6.27 -6.36
C TYR A 272 -11.66 5.79 -4.93
N ASN A 273 -10.88 6.52 -4.16
CA ASN A 273 -10.73 6.27 -2.74
C ASN A 273 -11.01 7.55 -1.95
N TRP A 274 -11.53 7.39 -0.75
CA TRP A 274 -11.79 8.49 0.17
C TRP A 274 -11.63 8.04 1.60
N GLY A 275 -11.35 8.96 2.48
CA GLY A 275 -11.25 8.70 3.89
C GLY A 275 -11.43 9.97 4.71
N THR A 276 -11.96 9.81 5.91
CA THR A 276 -12.08 10.89 6.88
C THR A 276 -11.94 10.34 8.27
N GLY A 277 -11.56 11.18 9.20
CA GLY A 277 -11.48 10.77 10.58
C GLY A 277 -11.20 11.93 11.52
N ALA A 278 -11.37 11.62 12.79
CA ALA A 278 -11.13 12.54 13.90
C ALA A 278 -10.29 11.86 14.97
N LYS A 279 -9.35 12.60 15.53
CA LYS A 279 -8.54 12.15 16.66
C LYS A 279 -8.65 13.13 17.80
N TYR A 280 -9.08 12.62 18.96
CA TYR A 280 -9.15 13.38 20.21
C TYR A 280 -8.07 12.91 21.18
N ARG A 281 -7.17 13.80 21.58
CA ARG A 281 -6.14 13.56 22.60
C ARG A 281 -6.70 13.82 23.98
N LEU A 282 -6.90 12.79 24.76
CA LEU A 282 -7.28 12.91 26.17
C LEU A 282 -6.14 13.52 27.00
N ASN A 283 -4.93 13.03 26.77
CA ASN A 283 -3.68 13.52 27.36
C ASN A 283 -2.47 13.16 26.46
N LYS A 284 -1.24 13.35 26.94
CA LYS A 284 -0.01 13.08 26.16
C LYS A 284 0.15 11.60 25.76
N ARG A 285 -0.53 10.66 26.42
CA ARG A 285 -0.40 9.20 26.22
C ARG A 285 -1.70 8.52 25.81
N SER A 286 -2.81 9.21 25.84
CA SER A 286 -4.13 8.62 25.59
C SER A 286 -4.88 9.41 24.51
N SER A 287 -5.49 8.70 23.58
CA SER A 287 -6.29 9.27 22.50
C SER A 287 -7.39 8.31 22.07
N ILE A 288 -8.46 8.88 21.52
CA ILE A 288 -9.52 8.17 20.81
C ILE A 288 -9.48 8.65 19.37
N GLN A 289 -9.69 7.74 18.45
CA GLN A 289 -9.67 8.01 17.01
C GLN A 289 -10.86 7.30 16.36
N LEU A 290 -11.58 8.03 15.52
CA LEU A 290 -12.63 7.51 14.65
C LEU A 290 -12.17 7.69 13.22
N ASP A 291 -12.21 6.63 12.46
CA ASP A 291 -11.80 6.59 11.06
C ASP A 291 -12.89 5.98 10.20
N TYR A 292 -13.06 6.51 9.00
CA TYR A 292 -13.85 5.91 7.94
C TYR A 292 -13.09 5.99 6.63
N VAL A 293 -13.00 4.88 5.91
CA VAL A 293 -12.42 4.81 4.58
C VAL A 293 -13.34 4.08 3.62
N GLY A 294 -13.30 4.49 2.37
CA GLY A 294 -14.02 3.83 1.30
C GLY A 294 -13.22 3.81 0.02
N ASN A 295 -13.57 2.86 -0.83
CA ASN A 295 -12.95 2.68 -2.13
C ASN A 295 -13.98 2.14 -3.11
N ASN A 296 -13.86 2.51 -4.37
CA ASN A 296 -14.60 1.94 -5.49
C ASN A 296 -13.61 1.73 -6.62
N TYR A 297 -13.34 0.48 -6.97
CA TYR A 297 -12.41 0.09 -8.01
C TYR A 297 -13.16 -0.69 -9.10
N THR A 298 -13.04 -0.25 -10.36
CA THR A 298 -13.76 -0.80 -11.51
C THR A 298 -12.77 -1.19 -12.59
N SER A 299 -12.98 -2.35 -13.21
CA SER A 299 -12.29 -2.73 -14.44
C SER A 299 -13.28 -2.92 -15.60
N ARG A 300 -12.82 -2.58 -16.80
CA ARG A 300 -13.55 -2.72 -18.07
C ARG A 300 -12.60 -3.18 -19.16
N TYR A 301 -13.09 -3.93 -20.11
CA TYR A 301 -12.40 -4.14 -21.38
C TYR A 301 -12.75 -2.98 -22.33
N LYS A 302 -11.76 -2.45 -23.02
CA LYS A 302 -11.92 -1.55 -24.17
C LYS A 302 -11.51 -2.32 -25.41
N TYR A 303 -12.46 -2.64 -26.26
CA TYR A 303 -12.21 -3.45 -27.45
C TYR A 303 -11.43 -2.65 -28.50
N MET A 304 -10.43 -3.31 -29.09
CA MET A 304 -9.61 -2.81 -30.18
C MET A 304 -10.02 -3.45 -31.51
N LEU A 305 -10.56 -4.65 -31.43
CA LEU A 305 -11.07 -5.43 -32.57
C LEU A 305 -12.51 -5.83 -32.27
N ALA A 306 -13.28 -6.11 -33.33
CA ALA A 306 -14.63 -6.65 -33.18
C ALA A 306 -14.56 -8.05 -32.55
N ALA A 307 -15.32 -8.28 -31.48
CA ALA A 307 -15.37 -9.59 -30.78
C ALA A 307 -16.75 -9.81 -30.14
N GLY A 308 -17.46 -10.83 -30.59
CA GLY A 308 -18.85 -11.06 -30.21
C GLY A 308 -19.74 -9.86 -30.56
N ASP A 309 -20.47 -9.34 -29.58
CA ASP A 309 -21.36 -8.18 -29.74
C ASP A 309 -20.64 -6.81 -29.68
N TYR A 310 -19.32 -6.80 -29.41
CA TYR A 310 -18.56 -5.57 -29.20
C TYR A 310 -17.81 -5.14 -30.47
N GLN A 311 -17.81 -3.83 -30.72
CA GLN A 311 -17.09 -3.17 -31.79
C GLN A 311 -15.84 -2.47 -31.26
N PRO A 312 -14.84 -2.14 -32.13
CA PRO A 312 -13.67 -1.36 -31.74
C PRO A 312 -14.08 -0.02 -31.09
N GLY A 313 -13.58 0.23 -29.88
CA GLY A 313 -13.91 1.40 -29.07
C GLY A 313 -14.94 1.14 -27.96
N ASP A 314 -15.68 0.05 -28.03
CA ASP A 314 -16.68 -0.31 -27.02
C ASP A 314 -16.03 -0.68 -25.68
N TYR A 315 -16.78 -0.45 -24.61
CA TYR A 315 -16.40 -0.84 -23.26
C TYR A 315 -17.31 -1.92 -22.70
N ALA A 316 -16.74 -3.03 -22.27
CA ALA A 316 -17.44 -4.06 -21.48
C ALA A 316 -17.05 -3.97 -20.01
N PHE A 317 -18.04 -3.85 -19.16
CA PHE A 317 -17.83 -3.91 -17.71
C PHE A 317 -17.45 -5.34 -17.28
N THR A 318 -16.34 -5.47 -16.52
CA THR A 318 -15.83 -6.79 -16.08
C THR A 318 -15.93 -7.00 -14.57
N LYS A 319 -15.55 -6.00 -13.78
CA LYS A 319 -15.51 -6.13 -12.33
C LYS A 319 -15.64 -4.79 -11.63
N ARG A 320 -16.36 -4.78 -10.50
CA ARG A 320 -16.37 -3.66 -9.55
C ARG A 320 -16.18 -4.19 -8.14
N GLN A 321 -15.24 -3.60 -7.44
CA GLN A 321 -15.01 -3.84 -6.03
C GLN A 321 -15.28 -2.56 -5.26
N LYS A 322 -16.06 -2.65 -4.19
CA LYS A 322 -16.25 -1.56 -3.23
C LYS A 322 -15.83 -2.05 -1.85
N PHE A 323 -15.22 -1.17 -1.12
CA PHE A 323 -14.75 -1.42 0.23
C PHE A 323 -15.17 -0.25 1.12
N HIS A 324 -15.70 -0.57 2.28
CA HIS A 324 -16.05 0.39 3.33
C HIS A 324 -15.52 -0.15 4.65
N ASP A 325 -14.86 0.70 5.41
CA ASP A 325 -14.28 0.36 6.70
C ASP A 325 -14.45 1.53 7.66
N ALA A 326 -15.00 1.26 8.84
CA ALA A 326 -15.20 2.23 9.92
C ALA A 326 -14.60 1.68 11.21
N GLU A 327 -13.60 2.36 11.77
CA GLU A 327 -12.90 1.96 12.98
C GLU A 327 -13.03 3.02 14.08
N LEU A 328 -13.38 2.58 15.29
CA LEU A 328 -13.21 3.35 16.52
C LEU A 328 -12.09 2.73 17.33
N LYS A 329 -11.00 3.48 17.54
CA LYS A 329 -9.78 3.04 18.21
C LYS A 329 -9.45 3.89 19.42
N GLY A 330 -9.16 3.25 20.54
CA GLY A 330 -8.66 3.88 21.76
C GLY A 330 -7.23 3.48 22.06
N ILE A 331 -6.40 4.42 22.46
CA ILE A 331 -5.06 4.20 23.01
C ILE A 331 -5.03 4.82 24.38
N PHE A 332 -4.72 4.04 25.42
CA PHE A 332 -4.70 4.48 26.80
C PHE A 332 -3.36 4.11 27.47
N GLY A 333 -2.55 5.12 27.72
CA GLY A 333 -1.33 5.00 28.52
C GLY A 333 -1.65 5.24 29.98
N PHE A 334 -1.90 4.17 30.75
CA PHE A 334 -2.21 4.26 32.17
C PHE A 334 -1.02 4.74 32.99
N THR A 335 0.17 4.27 32.63
CA THR A 335 1.44 4.68 33.22
C THR A 335 2.47 4.93 32.10
N THR A 336 3.70 5.30 32.46
CA THR A 336 4.82 5.37 31.50
C THR A 336 5.19 4.01 30.92
N ASN A 337 4.85 2.95 31.65
CA ASN A 337 5.26 1.58 31.38
C ASN A 337 4.08 0.67 30.97
N SER A 338 2.87 1.19 30.83
CA SER A 338 1.69 0.40 30.53
C SER A 338 0.79 1.14 29.51
N THR A 339 0.48 0.47 28.41
CA THR A 339 -0.34 1.00 27.34
C THR A 339 -1.34 -0.05 26.85
N THR A 340 -2.59 0.32 26.75
CA THR A 340 -3.64 -0.50 26.16
C THR A 340 -4.11 0.12 24.84
N VAL A 341 -4.26 -0.68 23.82
CA VAL A 341 -4.93 -0.37 22.56
C VAL A 341 -6.17 -1.23 22.48
N PHE A 342 -7.31 -0.66 22.15
CA PHE A 342 -8.50 -1.42 21.80
C PHE A 342 -9.27 -0.73 20.69
N GLY A 343 -10.10 -1.47 20.00
CA GLY A 343 -10.94 -0.91 18.96
C GLY A 343 -12.06 -1.86 18.57
N VAL A 344 -13.01 -1.26 17.87
CA VAL A 344 -14.06 -1.97 17.14
C VAL A 344 -14.02 -1.49 15.70
N ASP A 345 -14.22 -2.42 14.78
CA ASP A 345 -14.22 -2.09 13.36
C ASP A 345 -15.39 -2.80 12.65
N TYR A 346 -15.99 -2.09 11.71
CA TYR A 346 -16.99 -2.59 10.78
C TYR A 346 -16.47 -2.44 9.37
N ARG A 347 -16.38 -3.55 8.65
CA ARG A 347 -15.91 -3.62 7.28
C ARG A 347 -16.98 -4.22 6.38
N LYS A 348 -17.15 -3.66 5.18
CA LYS A 348 -18.02 -4.20 4.13
C LYS A 348 -17.24 -4.26 2.82
N ASP A 349 -17.14 -5.46 2.27
CA ASP A 349 -16.59 -5.74 0.95
C ASP A 349 -17.74 -6.05 -0.02
N ILE A 350 -17.74 -5.46 -1.21
CA ILE A 350 -18.77 -5.67 -2.25
C ILE A 350 -18.04 -5.99 -3.55
N LEU A 351 -18.48 -7.06 -4.21
CA LEU A 351 -17.97 -7.50 -5.50
C LEU A 351 -19.11 -7.68 -6.48
N VAL A 352 -18.98 -7.04 -7.65
CA VAL A 352 -19.83 -7.26 -8.81
C VAL A 352 -18.95 -7.79 -9.94
N ARG A 353 -19.31 -8.96 -10.47
CA ARG A 353 -18.53 -9.67 -11.48
C ARG A 353 -19.46 -10.45 -12.41
N PRO A 354 -19.90 -9.84 -13.53
CA PRO A 354 -20.94 -10.42 -14.41
C PRO A 354 -20.52 -11.75 -15.06
N ASP A 355 -19.25 -11.90 -15.42
CA ASP A 355 -18.71 -13.13 -16.03
C ASP A 355 -18.78 -14.37 -15.11
N ALA A 356 -18.90 -14.16 -13.81
CA ALA A 356 -19.04 -15.20 -12.79
C ALA A 356 -20.40 -15.17 -12.08
N ASP A 357 -21.35 -14.36 -12.55
CA ASP A 357 -22.68 -14.14 -11.93
C ASP A 357 -22.59 -13.77 -10.44
N VAL A 358 -21.60 -12.94 -10.08
CA VAL A 358 -21.39 -12.48 -8.71
C VAL A 358 -21.87 -11.04 -8.55
N ASP A 359 -22.83 -10.82 -7.67
CA ASP A 359 -23.21 -9.51 -7.11
C ASP A 359 -23.48 -9.69 -5.62
N LYS A 360 -22.41 -9.59 -4.83
CA LYS A 360 -22.45 -9.90 -3.40
C LYS A 360 -21.75 -8.82 -2.58
N GLY A 361 -22.29 -8.59 -1.38
CA GLY A 361 -21.64 -7.82 -0.34
C GLY A 361 -21.53 -8.66 0.92
N VAL A 362 -20.37 -8.61 1.59
CA VAL A 362 -20.08 -9.34 2.82
C VAL A 362 -19.56 -8.37 3.87
N TYR A 363 -20.05 -8.46 5.10
CA TYR A 363 -19.55 -7.66 6.20
C TYR A 363 -18.74 -8.46 7.21
N THR A 364 -17.85 -7.77 7.88
CA THR A 364 -17.10 -8.26 9.05
C THR A 364 -17.24 -7.24 10.17
N LEU A 365 -17.64 -7.70 11.35
CA LEU A 365 -17.66 -6.92 12.57
C LEU A 365 -16.57 -7.45 13.51
N SER A 366 -15.75 -6.56 14.05
CA SER A 366 -14.60 -6.97 14.84
C SER A 366 -14.45 -6.15 16.11
N GLY A 367 -13.93 -6.83 17.16
CA GLY A 367 -13.46 -6.19 18.37
C GLY A 367 -12.09 -6.70 18.75
N TYR A 368 -11.17 -5.80 19.10
CA TYR A 368 -9.82 -6.18 19.46
C TYR A 368 -9.28 -5.39 20.65
N GLY A 369 -8.33 -5.99 21.34
CA GLY A 369 -7.59 -5.35 22.43
C GLY A 369 -6.20 -5.90 22.58
N GLN A 370 -5.26 -5.04 22.96
CA GLN A 370 -3.89 -5.40 23.25
C GLN A 370 -3.38 -4.58 24.42
N HIS A 371 -2.74 -5.23 25.38
CA HIS A 371 -2.09 -4.58 26.51
C HIS A 371 -0.58 -4.82 26.46
N GLU A 372 0.19 -3.76 26.61
CA GLU A 372 1.64 -3.78 26.72
C GLU A 372 2.05 -3.32 28.11
N VAL A 373 2.99 -4.03 28.69
CA VAL A 373 3.63 -3.69 29.96
C VAL A 373 5.14 -3.78 29.87
N LYS A 374 5.85 -2.80 30.47
CA LYS A 374 7.32 -2.78 30.62
C LYS A 374 7.67 -2.96 32.08
N LEU A 375 8.43 -4.00 32.39
CA LEU A 375 8.83 -4.34 33.73
C LEU A 375 10.37 -4.26 33.87
N TRP A 376 10.82 -3.73 35.00
CA TRP A 376 12.24 -3.68 35.38
C TRP A 376 13.21 -3.10 34.33
N ASN A 377 12.71 -2.23 33.45
CA ASN A 377 13.46 -1.64 32.32
C ASN A 377 14.05 -2.65 31.31
N HIS A 378 13.94 -3.93 31.53
CA HIS A 378 14.53 -4.99 30.71
C HIS A 378 13.49 -5.87 30.03
N PHE A 379 12.31 -5.99 30.59
CA PHE A 379 11.26 -6.86 30.06
C PHE A 379 10.11 -6.04 29.48
N THR A 380 9.66 -6.41 28.27
CA THR A 380 8.42 -5.90 27.68
C THR A 380 7.53 -7.09 27.33
N GLY A 381 6.33 -7.10 27.85
CA GLY A 381 5.30 -8.10 27.58
C GLY A 381 4.12 -7.50 26.81
N ILE A 382 3.55 -8.26 25.90
CA ILE A 382 2.32 -7.93 25.18
C ILE A 382 1.37 -9.11 25.24
N VAL A 383 0.12 -8.84 25.59
CA VAL A 383 -0.99 -9.78 25.45
C VAL A 383 -2.09 -9.08 24.64
N GLY A 384 -2.63 -9.74 23.64
CA GLY A 384 -3.68 -9.20 22.80
C GLY A 384 -4.59 -10.28 22.26
N ALA A 385 -5.77 -9.88 21.86
CA ALA A 385 -6.74 -10.73 21.22
C ALA A 385 -7.65 -9.92 20.31
N ARG A 386 -8.18 -10.58 19.29
CA ARG A 386 -9.21 -10.06 18.40
C ARG A 386 -10.27 -11.13 18.19
N TYR A 387 -11.50 -10.69 18.08
CA TYR A 387 -12.61 -11.51 17.62
C TYR A 387 -13.22 -10.85 16.39
N ASP A 388 -13.31 -11.61 15.32
CA ASP A 388 -13.92 -11.21 14.06
C ASP A 388 -15.16 -12.07 13.83
N TYR A 389 -16.28 -11.44 13.51
CA TYR A 389 -17.47 -12.09 13.00
C TYR A 389 -17.65 -11.75 11.54
N HIS A 390 -17.44 -12.74 10.68
CA HIS A 390 -17.62 -12.62 9.23
C HIS A 390 -18.96 -13.24 8.85
N GLU A 391 -19.75 -12.51 8.07
CA GLU A 391 -21.14 -12.88 7.71
C GLU A 391 -21.27 -14.32 7.18
N GLN A 392 -20.32 -14.79 6.39
CA GLN A 392 -20.34 -16.13 5.78
C GLN A 392 -19.51 -17.16 6.55
N ALA A 393 -18.36 -16.76 7.13
CA ALA A 393 -17.43 -17.68 7.78
C ALA A 393 -17.62 -17.80 9.30
N GLY A 394 -18.52 -17.00 9.88
CA GLY A 394 -18.78 -16.98 11.32
C GLY A 394 -17.69 -16.32 12.14
N GLY A 395 -17.62 -16.67 13.43
CA GLY A 395 -16.71 -16.08 14.39
C GLY A 395 -15.32 -16.68 14.38
N ARG A 396 -14.28 -15.85 14.53
CA ARG A 396 -12.89 -16.29 14.69
C ARG A 396 -12.19 -15.49 15.77
N PHE A 397 -11.51 -16.21 16.66
CA PHE A 397 -10.70 -15.64 17.74
C PHE A 397 -9.20 -15.75 17.41
N THR A 398 -8.46 -14.64 17.52
CA THR A 398 -7.04 -14.56 17.20
C THR A 398 -6.24 -13.99 18.36
N PRO A 399 -5.61 -14.84 19.20
CA PRO A 399 -4.76 -14.41 20.31
C PRO A 399 -3.35 -14.03 19.86
N LYS A 400 -2.69 -13.19 20.67
CA LYS A 400 -1.28 -12.84 20.55
C LYS A 400 -0.64 -12.71 21.91
N VAL A 401 0.55 -13.27 22.04
CA VAL A 401 1.44 -13.05 23.17
C VAL A 401 2.83 -12.77 22.64
N ALA A 402 3.46 -11.70 23.12
CA ALA A 402 4.84 -11.39 22.76
C ALA A 402 5.62 -10.96 24.00
N ALA A 403 6.89 -11.34 24.04
CA ALA A 403 7.82 -10.97 25.10
C ALA A 403 9.14 -10.53 24.49
N MET A 404 9.76 -9.54 25.10
CA MET A 404 11.12 -9.10 24.78
C MET A 404 11.90 -8.91 26.07
N TYR A 405 13.12 -9.39 26.08
CA TYR A 405 14.06 -9.20 27.17
C TYR A 405 15.35 -8.57 26.65
N ASN A 406 15.76 -7.47 27.29
CA ASN A 406 16.96 -6.71 26.92
C ASN A 406 18.13 -7.13 27.83
N ILE A 407 19.22 -7.64 27.23
CA ILE A 407 20.45 -8.05 27.93
C ILE A 407 21.61 -7.21 27.37
N GLY A 408 21.94 -6.12 28.03
CA GLY A 408 22.96 -5.20 27.52
C GLY A 408 22.60 -4.68 26.14
N ASN A 409 23.39 -5.03 25.13
CA ASN A 409 23.17 -4.63 23.74
C ASN A 409 22.31 -5.62 22.94
N PHE A 410 21.90 -6.75 23.55
CA PHE A 410 21.12 -7.77 22.89
C PHE A 410 19.65 -7.68 23.27
N ASN A 411 18.77 -8.00 22.32
CA ASN A 411 17.34 -8.09 22.51
C ASN A 411 16.89 -9.50 22.11
N VAL A 412 16.38 -10.26 23.07
CA VAL A 412 15.75 -11.56 22.81
C VAL A 412 14.25 -11.35 22.70
N ARG A 413 13.64 -11.82 21.62
CA ARG A 413 12.19 -11.68 21.35
C ARG A 413 11.57 -13.04 21.12
N ALA A 414 10.37 -13.22 21.67
CA ALA A 414 9.51 -14.36 21.39
C ALA A 414 8.09 -13.86 21.14
N THR A 415 7.45 -14.36 20.09
CA THR A 415 6.07 -13.98 19.76
C THR A 415 5.30 -15.22 19.33
N TYR A 416 4.13 -15.40 19.92
CA TYR A 416 3.08 -16.28 19.43
C TYR A 416 1.90 -15.43 18.98
N ALA A 417 1.45 -15.62 17.74
CA ALA A 417 0.29 -14.94 17.20
C ALA A 417 -0.47 -15.88 16.27
N ALA A 418 -1.77 -15.98 16.46
CA ALA A 418 -2.63 -16.62 15.49
C ALA A 418 -2.90 -15.69 14.29
N GLY A 419 -2.90 -16.26 13.09
CA GLY A 419 -3.29 -15.57 11.88
C GLY A 419 -4.52 -16.26 11.29
N PHE A 420 -5.40 -15.47 10.67
CA PHE A 420 -6.50 -16.02 9.89
C PHE A 420 -6.79 -15.17 8.66
N ARG A 421 -7.44 -15.79 7.68
CA ARG A 421 -8.00 -15.12 6.53
C ARG A 421 -9.46 -15.52 6.38
N ALA A 422 -10.34 -14.54 6.32
CA ALA A 422 -11.73 -14.77 5.93
C ALA A 422 -11.79 -15.03 4.41
N PRO A 423 -12.75 -15.82 3.94
CA PRO A 423 -12.99 -15.97 2.51
C PRO A 423 -13.22 -14.61 1.86
N GLY A 424 -12.72 -14.43 0.64
CA GLY A 424 -13.08 -13.27 -0.19
C GLY A 424 -14.52 -13.37 -0.67
N VAL A 425 -15.08 -12.24 -1.14
CA VAL A 425 -16.44 -12.22 -1.71
C VAL A 425 -16.54 -13.10 -2.96
N ASP A 426 -15.41 -13.42 -3.59
CA ASP A 426 -15.27 -14.25 -4.78
C ASP A 426 -14.92 -15.74 -4.49
N GLU A 427 -14.81 -16.09 -3.22
CA GLU A 427 -14.56 -17.44 -2.71
C GLU A 427 -15.81 -18.01 -2.03
#